data_8bd23bfd87c4281abcac6aa865fe0e92
#
_entry.id   8bd23bfd87c4281abcac6aa865fe0e92
#
_cell.length_a   1.000
_cell.length_b   1.000
_cell.length_c   1.000
_cell.angle_alpha   90.00
_cell.angle_beta   90.00
_cell.angle_gamma   90.00
#
_symmetry.space_group_name_H-M   'P 1'
#
loop_
_entity.id
_entity.type
_entity.pdbx_description
1 polymer ?
#
loop_
_entity_poly.entity_id
_entity_poly.type
_entity_poly.pdbx_seq_one_letter_code
_entity_poly.pdbx_strand_id
1 'polypeptide(L)'
;MNAAGVLAALYLMRDKLPVTEEAVCKGLTTVRITGRFETVQKGGEVEPEIIFDVGHNPQAAASLAANLKRTREPGRKTFAVLGMLADKDMTGVIRTVSPEVDHWFVTGLGTARGASLEVLKKSLMEAGLTAADITECASPAAALSEAQKAAMTCGHPVRIIGFGSFVTVSALIEALRSDKKTLAVWP
;
A
#
# COMPACT_ATOMS: atom_id res chain seq x y z
N MET A 1 17.00 2.37 6.72
CA MET A 1 17.99 1.32 6.33
C MET A 1 18.48 1.47 4.89
N ASN A 2 17.60 1.69 3.91
CA ASN A 2 18.03 1.81 2.50
C ASN A 2 18.95 3.02 2.24
N ALA A 3 18.69 4.16 2.88
CA ALA A 3 19.56 5.35 2.77
C ALA A 3 20.99 5.10 3.27
N ALA A 4 21.15 4.35 4.38
CA ALA A 4 22.47 3.99 4.88
C ALA A 4 23.26 3.13 3.87
N GLY A 5 22.59 2.19 3.19
CA GLY A 5 23.21 1.40 2.13
C GLY A 5 23.66 2.25 0.93
N VAL A 6 22.82 3.22 0.53
CA VAL A 6 23.18 4.18 -0.54
C VAL A 6 24.40 5.01 -0.12
N LEU A 7 24.40 5.56 1.10
CA LEU A 7 25.53 6.34 1.61
C LEU A 7 26.83 5.52 1.67
N ALA A 8 26.76 4.28 2.15
CA ALA A 8 27.90 3.37 2.16
C ALA A 8 28.44 3.09 0.74
N ALA A 9 27.55 2.83 -0.22
CA ALA A 9 27.93 2.62 -1.61
C ALA A 9 28.61 3.85 -2.22
N LEU A 10 28.02 5.03 -2.03
CA LEU A 10 28.61 6.31 -2.49
C LEU A 10 29.98 6.55 -1.87
N TYR A 11 30.13 6.30 -0.56
CA TYR A 11 31.42 6.42 0.13
C TYR A 11 32.48 5.49 -0.45
N LEU A 12 32.14 4.22 -0.69
CA LEU A 12 33.08 3.25 -1.26
C LEU A 12 33.45 3.57 -2.72
N MET A 13 32.57 4.24 -3.44
CA MET A 13 32.79 4.59 -4.85
C MET A 13 33.28 6.04 -5.06
N ARG A 14 33.54 6.77 -4.02
CA ARG A 14 33.83 8.22 -4.09
C ARG A 14 34.97 8.61 -5.03
N ASP A 15 35.96 7.73 -5.21
CA ASP A 15 37.10 7.98 -6.10
C ASP A 15 36.75 7.80 -7.58
N LYS A 16 35.70 7.03 -7.88
CA LYS A 16 35.19 6.75 -9.24
C LYS A 16 33.94 7.55 -9.60
N LEU A 17 33.10 7.81 -8.62
CA LEU A 17 31.85 8.56 -8.73
C LEU A 17 31.78 9.60 -7.62
N PRO A 18 32.48 10.71 -7.75
CA PRO A 18 32.46 11.78 -6.76
C PRO A 18 31.08 12.44 -6.76
N VAL A 19 30.39 12.39 -5.61
CA VAL A 19 29.09 13.01 -5.38
C VAL A 19 29.22 13.97 -4.20
N THR A 20 28.77 15.21 -4.36
CA THR A 20 28.83 16.20 -3.29
C THR A 20 27.83 15.89 -2.19
N GLU A 21 28.12 16.33 -0.97
CA GLU A 21 27.20 16.20 0.17
C GLU A 21 25.85 16.87 -0.10
N GLU A 22 25.85 18.03 -0.75
CA GLU A 22 24.64 18.73 -1.16
C GLU A 22 23.78 17.90 -2.12
N ALA A 23 24.41 17.24 -3.11
CA ALA A 23 23.71 16.37 -4.05
C ALA A 23 23.11 15.13 -3.34
N VAL A 24 23.84 14.57 -2.36
CA VAL A 24 23.34 13.47 -1.52
C VAL A 24 22.13 13.90 -0.70
N CYS A 25 22.23 15.03 0.00
CA CYS A 25 21.13 15.58 0.80
C CYS A 25 19.90 15.87 -0.07
N LYS A 26 20.09 16.51 -1.22
CA LYS A 26 19.03 16.77 -2.19
C LYS A 26 18.39 15.48 -2.68
N GLY A 27 19.19 14.50 -3.11
CA GLY A 27 18.69 13.20 -3.59
C GLY A 27 17.86 12.47 -2.54
N LEU A 28 18.36 12.39 -1.29
CA LEU A 28 17.67 11.70 -0.21
C LEU A 28 16.35 12.38 0.23
N THR A 29 16.27 13.70 0.11
CA THR A 29 15.07 14.46 0.51
C THR A 29 14.02 14.58 -0.60
N THR A 30 14.45 14.47 -1.87
CA THR A 30 13.53 14.66 -3.02
C THR A 30 13.13 13.37 -3.72
N VAL A 31 13.84 12.26 -3.48
CA VAL A 31 13.51 10.97 -4.13
C VAL A 31 12.06 10.57 -3.86
N ARG A 32 11.37 10.17 -4.93
CA ARG A 32 10.06 9.54 -4.89
C ARG A 32 10.16 8.18 -5.56
N ILE A 33 9.61 7.17 -4.94
CA ILE A 33 9.61 5.80 -5.47
C ILE A 33 8.18 5.33 -5.51
N THR A 34 7.68 5.06 -6.71
CA THR A 34 6.30 4.58 -6.93
C THR A 34 6.00 3.34 -6.08
N GLY A 35 4.88 3.36 -5.40
CA GLY A 35 4.43 2.26 -4.54
C GLY A 35 5.27 2.05 -3.28
N ARG A 36 5.87 3.10 -2.71
CA ARG A 36 6.55 3.05 -1.41
C ARG A 36 5.92 4.07 -0.46
N PHE A 37 4.83 3.67 0.19
CA PHE A 37 3.97 4.52 1.03
C PHE A 37 3.64 5.83 0.31
N GLU A 38 3.25 5.71 -0.95
CA GLU A 38 3.04 6.82 -1.85
C GLU A 38 1.59 7.30 -1.80
N THR A 39 1.37 8.55 -1.38
CA THR A 39 0.05 9.18 -1.49
C THR A 39 -0.21 9.55 -2.93
N VAL A 40 -1.10 8.82 -3.59
CA VAL A 40 -1.51 9.02 -4.99
C VAL A 40 -2.74 9.91 -5.13
N GLN A 41 -3.54 10.02 -4.06
CA GLN A 41 -4.66 10.94 -3.93
C GLN A 41 -4.67 11.51 -2.52
N LYS A 42 -4.69 12.83 -2.42
CA LYS A 42 -4.91 13.52 -1.14
C LYS A 42 -6.38 13.42 -0.76
N GLY A 43 -6.65 13.18 0.51
CA GLY A 43 -8.01 13.22 1.04
C GLY A 43 -8.60 14.63 1.00
N GLY A 44 -9.92 14.70 0.86
CA GLY A 44 -10.73 15.89 0.97
C GLY A 44 -11.78 15.75 2.07
N GLU A 45 -12.80 16.61 2.08
CA GLU A 45 -13.91 16.51 3.06
C GLU A 45 -14.70 15.22 2.89
N VAL A 46 -14.84 14.72 1.66
CA VAL A 46 -15.60 13.50 1.33
C VAL A 46 -14.71 12.45 0.67
N GLU A 47 -13.70 12.87 -0.08
CA GLU A 47 -12.83 11.95 -0.82
C GLU A 47 -11.78 11.32 0.11
N PRO A 48 -11.56 9.99 0.03
CA PRO A 48 -10.54 9.32 0.83
C PRO A 48 -9.13 9.71 0.38
N GLU A 49 -8.19 9.73 1.33
CA GLU A 49 -6.77 9.67 0.99
C GLU A 49 -6.44 8.28 0.44
N ILE A 50 -5.71 8.19 -0.68
CA ILE A 50 -5.28 6.91 -1.26
C ILE A 50 -3.76 6.82 -1.25
N ILE A 51 -3.26 5.75 -0.64
CA ILE A 51 -1.84 5.44 -0.50
C ILE A 51 -1.56 4.07 -1.13
N PHE A 52 -0.44 3.93 -1.84
CA PHE A 52 0.01 2.65 -2.36
C PHE A 52 1.36 2.23 -1.78
N ASP A 53 1.49 0.91 -1.50
CA ASP A 53 2.74 0.29 -1.05
C ASP A 53 2.90 -1.12 -1.64
N VAL A 54 4.05 -1.41 -2.24
CA VAL A 54 4.35 -2.74 -2.82
C VAL A 54 4.89 -3.74 -1.79
N GLY A 55 4.83 -3.42 -0.50
CA GLY A 55 5.27 -4.29 0.58
C GLY A 55 4.53 -5.62 0.57
N HIS A 56 5.28 -6.72 0.61
CA HIS A 56 4.76 -8.08 0.45
C HIS A 56 5.50 -9.12 1.30
N ASN A 57 6.26 -8.67 2.29
CA ASN A 57 6.97 -9.52 3.24
C ASN A 57 6.87 -8.91 4.65
N PRO A 58 7.13 -9.69 5.73
CA PRO A 58 6.97 -9.23 7.11
C PRO A 58 7.76 -7.95 7.44
N GLN A 59 8.97 -7.77 6.90
CA GLN A 59 9.79 -6.58 7.14
C GLN A 59 9.17 -5.33 6.50
N ALA A 60 8.68 -5.44 5.26
CA ALA A 60 7.98 -4.35 4.59
C ALA A 60 6.64 -4.05 5.28
N ALA A 61 5.92 -5.08 5.73
CA ALA A 61 4.69 -4.95 6.51
C ALA A 61 4.90 -4.19 7.82
N ALA A 62 6.00 -4.46 8.54
CA ALA A 62 6.35 -3.72 9.75
C ALA A 62 6.61 -2.22 9.44
N SER A 63 7.28 -1.92 8.34
CA SER A 63 7.50 -0.55 7.90
C SER A 63 6.19 0.14 7.50
N LEU A 64 5.30 -0.58 6.80
CA LEU A 64 3.98 -0.10 6.43
C LEU A 64 3.13 0.20 7.67
N ALA A 65 3.03 -0.74 8.61
CA ALA A 65 2.30 -0.57 9.86
C ALA A 65 2.83 0.62 10.68
N ALA A 66 4.14 0.77 10.79
CA ALA A 66 4.77 1.91 11.46
C ALA A 66 4.42 3.26 10.79
N ASN A 67 4.39 3.31 9.45
CA ASN A 67 3.98 4.50 8.71
C ASN A 67 2.49 4.80 8.92
N LEU A 68 1.61 3.79 8.84
CA LEU A 68 0.17 3.93 9.08
C LEU A 68 -0.10 4.48 10.49
N LYS A 69 0.60 3.93 11.49
CA LYS A 69 0.51 4.39 12.89
C LYS A 69 0.98 5.83 13.05
N ARG A 70 2.14 6.17 12.48
CA ARG A 70 2.74 7.51 12.57
C ARG A 70 1.88 8.61 11.91
N THR A 71 1.15 8.26 10.86
CA THR A 71 0.28 9.17 10.11
C THR A 71 -1.21 9.02 10.49
N ARG A 72 -1.50 8.33 11.60
CA ARG A 72 -2.87 8.17 12.09
C ARG A 72 -3.41 9.50 12.60
N GLU A 73 -4.62 9.84 12.17
CA GLU A 73 -5.36 11.00 12.65
C GLU A 73 -6.55 10.55 13.50
N PRO A 74 -6.91 11.29 14.55
CA PRO A 74 -8.09 10.99 15.36
C PRO A 74 -9.37 10.90 14.52
N GLY A 75 -10.14 9.83 14.70
CA GLY A 75 -11.40 9.62 13.98
C GLY A 75 -11.26 9.13 12.54
N ARG A 76 -10.05 9.11 11.94
CA ARG A 76 -9.82 8.59 10.60
C ARG A 76 -9.82 7.06 10.59
N LYS A 77 -10.60 6.47 9.69
CA LYS A 77 -10.60 5.03 9.41
C LYS A 77 -9.54 4.67 8.36
N THR A 78 -9.01 3.45 8.45
CA THR A 78 -8.09 2.90 7.45
C THR A 78 -8.72 1.68 6.80
N PHE A 79 -8.93 1.73 5.49
CA PHE A 79 -9.38 0.61 4.67
C PHE A 79 -8.21 0.05 3.88
N ALA A 80 -8.06 -1.27 3.87
CA ALA A 80 -7.00 -1.96 3.14
C ALA A 80 -7.55 -2.60 1.86
N VAL A 81 -6.89 -2.36 0.73
CA VAL A 81 -7.10 -3.11 -0.52
C VAL A 81 -5.92 -4.05 -0.70
N LEU A 82 -6.15 -5.36 -0.63
CA LEU A 82 -5.11 -6.37 -0.58
C LEU A 82 -5.22 -7.41 -1.70
N GLY A 83 -4.10 -7.63 -2.38
CA GLY A 83 -3.86 -8.77 -3.26
C GLY A 83 -2.39 -9.17 -3.17
N MET A 84 -2.10 -10.47 -3.05
CA MET A 84 -0.74 -10.96 -2.81
C MET A 84 -0.34 -12.08 -3.76
N LEU A 85 0.96 -12.32 -3.89
CA LEU A 85 1.49 -13.49 -4.58
C LEU A 85 1.46 -14.69 -3.64
N ALA A 86 1.21 -15.90 -4.19
CA ALA A 86 1.01 -17.13 -3.43
C ALA A 86 2.28 -17.62 -2.68
N ASP A 87 3.46 -17.20 -3.16
CA ASP A 87 4.76 -17.58 -2.60
C ASP A 87 5.19 -16.69 -1.40
N LYS A 88 4.31 -15.81 -0.91
CA LYS A 88 4.61 -14.88 0.19
C LYS A 88 4.01 -15.32 1.53
N ASP A 89 4.62 -14.88 2.61
CA ASP A 89 4.07 -15.03 3.96
C ASP A 89 2.89 -14.08 4.17
N MET A 90 1.73 -14.46 3.61
CA MET A 90 0.51 -13.65 3.66
C MET A 90 0.03 -13.46 5.10
N THR A 91 -0.01 -14.53 5.88
CA THR A 91 -0.50 -14.51 7.27
C THR A 91 0.37 -13.60 8.14
N GLY A 92 1.70 -13.64 8.00
CA GLY A 92 2.62 -12.78 8.73
C GLY A 92 2.48 -11.30 8.33
N VAL A 93 2.31 -11.01 7.04
CA VAL A 93 2.07 -9.65 6.53
C VAL A 93 0.75 -9.10 7.06
N ILE A 94 -0.35 -9.84 6.95
CA ILE A 94 -1.68 -9.44 7.41
C ILE A 94 -1.69 -9.19 8.91
N ARG A 95 -1.18 -10.13 9.70
CA ARG A 95 -1.10 -10.01 11.16
C ARG A 95 -0.34 -8.76 11.61
N THR A 96 0.72 -8.39 10.87
CA THR A 96 1.54 -7.22 11.17
C THR A 96 0.81 -5.91 10.89
N VAL A 97 -0.02 -5.86 9.84
CA VAL A 97 -0.69 -4.63 9.42
C VAL A 97 -2.09 -4.49 10.05
N SER A 98 -2.73 -5.59 10.44
CA SER A 98 -4.11 -5.60 10.93
C SER A 98 -4.42 -4.65 12.09
N PRO A 99 -3.51 -4.37 13.06
CA PRO A 99 -3.80 -3.40 14.12
C PRO A 99 -4.06 -1.96 13.63
N GLU A 100 -3.64 -1.65 12.40
CA GLU A 100 -3.78 -0.31 11.80
C GLU A 100 -4.89 -0.24 10.74
N VAL A 101 -5.67 -1.33 10.54
CA VAL A 101 -6.71 -1.44 9.51
C VAL A 101 -8.07 -1.70 10.14
N ASP A 102 -9.07 -0.93 9.74
CA ASP A 102 -10.44 -1.06 10.20
C ASP A 102 -11.29 -1.99 9.32
N HIS A 103 -10.98 -2.11 8.02
CA HIS A 103 -11.70 -3.01 7.10
C HIS A 103 -10.84 -3.41 5.89
N TRP A 104 -11.06 -4.62 5.36
CA TRP A 104 -10.27 -5.22 4.30
C TRP A 104 -11.10 -5.48 3.04
N PHE A 105 -10.66 -4.97 1.91
CA PHE A 105 -11.16 -5.28 0.57
C PHE A 105 -10.14 -6.18 -0.11
N VAL A 106 -10.48 -7.44 -0.32
CA VAL A 106 -9.51 -8.46 -0.71
C VAL A 106 -9.84 -9.08 -2.05
N THR A 107 -8.81 -9.37 -2.82
CA THR A 107 -8.98 -9.95 -4.16
C THR A 107 -7.90 -10.98 -4.47
N GLY A 108 -8.27 -12.01 -5.20
CA GLY A 108 -7.30 -12.87 -5.87
C GLY A 108 -6.62 -12.14 -7.01
N LEU A 109 -5.41 -12.57 -7.35
CA LEU A 109 -4.68 -12.05 -8.52
C LEU A 109 -4.73 -13.09 -9.63
N GLY A 110 -5.31 -12.74 -10.78
CA GLY A 110 -5.47 -13.60 -11.96
C GLY A 110 -4.14 -13.84 -12.74
N THR A 111 -3.01 -14.00 -12.04
CA THR A 111 -1.71 -14.28 -12.64
C THR A 111 -1.19 -15.63 -12.16
N ALA A 112 -0.25 -16.24 -12.90
CA ALA A 112 0.31 -17.56 -12.57
C ALA A 112 0.93 -17.64 -11.15
N ARG A 113 1.38 -16.50 -10.61
CA ARG A 113 1.94 -16.41 -9.25
C ARG A 113 0.99 -15.76 -8.25
N GLY A 114 -0.17 -15.33 -8.68
CA GLY A 114 -1.17 -14.69 -7.83
C GLY A 114 -1.78 -15.68 -6.84
N ALA A 115 -1.98 -15.26 -5.60
CA ALA A 115 -2.80 -16.03 -4.68
C ALA A 115 -4.27 -15.98 -5.15
N SER A 116 -4.97 -17.11 -5.03
CA SER A 116 -6.43 -17.12 -5.21
C SER A 116 -7.11 -16.42 -4.02
N LEU A 117 -8.34 -16.01 -4.21
CA LEU A 117 -9.12 -15.39 -3.13
C LEU A 117 -9.29 -16.33 -1.93
N GLU A 118 -9.50 -17.63 -2.17
CA GLU A 118 -9.65 -18.64 -1.12
C GLU A 118 -8.39 -18.76 -0.27
N VAL A 119 -7.21 -18.80 -0.90
CA VAL A 119 -5.91 -18.86 -0.22
C VAL A 119 -5.68 -17.60 0.61
N LEU A 120 -5.99 -16.45 0.04
CA LEU A 120 -5.85 -15.17 0.76
C LEU A 120 -6.82 -15.07 1.96
N LYS A 121 -8.08 -15.50 1.79
CA LYS A 121 -9.06 -15.58 2.88
C LYS A 121 -8.59 -16.45 4.02
N LYS A 122 -8.07 -17.65 3.71
CA LYS A 122 -7.50 -18.53 4.72
C LYS A 122 -6.43 -17.81 5.54
N SER A 123 -5.52 -17.11 4.89
CA SER A 123 -4.47 -16.33 5.57
C SER A 123 -5.02 -15.18 6.42
N LEU A 124 -6.11 -14.54 6.00
CA LEU A 124 -6.80 -13.50 6.79
C LEU A 124 -7.40 -14.08 8.08
N MET A 125 -8.10 -15.22 7.97
CA MET A 125 -8.66 -15.92 9.13
C MET A 125 -7.56 -16.42 10.10
N GLU A 126 -6.46 -16.97 9.58
CA GLU A 126 -5.29 -17.38 10.36
C GLU A 126 -4.59 -16.20 11.05
N ALA A 127 -4.69 -15.00 10.49
CA ALA A 127 -4.21 -13.77 11.10
C ALA A 127 -5.13 -13.23 12.20
N GLY A 128 -6.33 -13.82 12.39
CA GLY A 128 -7.29 -13.48 13.43
C GLY A 128 -8.44 -12.58 13.00
N LEU A 129 -8.59 -12.32 11.69
CA LEU A 129 -9.72 -11.55 11.14
C LEU A 129 -10.96 -12.43 10.99
N THR A 130 -12.13 -11.80 10.99
CA THR A 130 -13.43 -12.46 10.79
C THR A 130 -14.04 -12.09 9.44
N ALA A 131 -15.09 -12.77 9.04
CA ALA A 131 -15.82 -12.43 7.82
C ALA A 131 -16.42 -11.01 7.84
N ALA A 132 -16.71 -10.47 9.02
CA ALA A 132 -17.21 -9.09 9.18
C ALA A 132 -16.16 -8.03 8.85
N ASP A 133 -14.88 -8.38 8.96
CA ASP A 133 -13.76 -7.47 8.69
C ASP A 133 -13.39 -7.41 7.21
N ILE A 134 -14.01 -8.26 6.35
CA ILE A 134 -13.54 -8.54 5.00
C ILE A 134 -14.66 -8.36 3.98
N THR A 135 -14.38 -7.64 2.90
CA THR A 135 -15.17 -7.60 1.67
C THR A 135 -14.40 -8.29 0.54
N GLU A 136 -14.99 -9.32 -0.04
CA GLU A 136 -14.41 -10.07 -1.16
C GLU A 136 -14.70 -9.36 -2.47
N CYS A 137 -13.69 -9.21 -3.33
CA CYS A 137 -13.79 -8.49 -4.59
C CYS A 137 -13.24 -9.32 -5.75
N ALA A 138 -13.83 -9.14 -6.93
CA ALA A 138 -13.48 -9.91 -8.12
C ALA A 138 -12.12 -9.53 -8.73
N SER A 139 -11.65 -8.29 -8.48
CA SER A 139 -10.39 -7.78 -9.03
C SER A 139 -9.85 -6.64 -8.17
N PRO A 140 -8.55 -6.26 -8.32
CA PRO A 140 -8.00 -5.09 -7.63
C PRO A 140 -8.77 -3.80 -7.93
N ALA A 141 -9.22 -3.60 -9.17
CA ALA A 141 -10.03 -2.44 -9.55
C ALA A 141 -11.38 -2.43 -8.83
N ALA A 142 -12.06 -3.58 -8.76
CA ALA A 142 -13.31 -3.72 -8.01
C ALA A 142 -13.09 -3.46 -6.51
N ALA A 143 -12.01 -4.00 -5.93
CA ALA A 143 -11.68 -3.80 -4.52
C ALA A 143 -11.45 -2.31 -4.19
N LEU A 144 -10.75 -1.57 -5.06
CA LEU A 144 -10.56 -0.14 -4.89
C LEU A 144 -11.88 0.63 -5.00
N SER A 145 -12.71 0.31 -6.00
CA SER A 145 -14.03 0.94 -6.19
C SER A 145 -14.94 0.72 -4.98
N GLU A 146 -15.00 -0.50 -4.45
CA GLU A 146 -15.81 -0.80 -3.25
C GLU A 146 -15.26 -0.09 -2.00
N ALA A 147 -13.94 -0.04 -1.82
CA ALA A 147 -13.32 0.71 -0.74
C ALA A 147 -13.63 2.22 -0.82
N GLN A 148 -13.61 2.81 -2.02
CA GLN A 148 -13.97 4.22 -2.24
C GLN A 148 -15.45 4.47 -1.94
N LYS A 149 -16.37 3.61 -2.40
CA LYS A 149 -17.81 3.72 -2.10
C LYS A 149 -18.07 3.63 -0.59
N ALA A 150 -17.45 2.64 0.09
CA ALA A 150 -17.56 2.49 1.52
C ALA A 150 -17.01 3.72 2.27
N ALA A 151 -15.92 4.30 1.80
CA ALA A 151 -15.33 5.51 2.36
C ALA A 151 -16.28 6.70 2.30
N MET A 152 -17.00 6.87 1.18
CA MET A 152 -17.94 7.98 1.00
C MET A 152 -19.19 7.86 1.89
N THR A 153 -19.51 6.67 2.39
CA THR A 153 -20.75 6.40 3.13
C THR A 153 -20.53 6.12 4.62
N CYS A 154 -19.28 5.92 5.06
CA CYS A 154 -19.02 5.51 6.45
C CYS A 154 -19.13 6.65 7.49
N GLY A 155 -19.31 7.91 7.08
CA GLY A 155 -19.46 9.04 8.00
C GLY A 155 -18.19 9.48 8.72
N HIS A 156 -17.03 8.97 8.34
CA HIS A 156 -15.72 9.31 8.90
C HIS A 156 -14.74 9.65 7.79
N PRO A 157 -13.71 10.46 8.04
CA PRO A 157 -12.57 10.56 7.14
C PRO A 157 -11.92 9.19 6.93
N VAL A 158 -11.57 8.86 5.69
CA VAL A 158 -11.00 7.55 5.36
C VAL A 158 -9.67 7.70 4.67
N ARG A 159 -8.76 6.80 5.02
CA ARG A 159 -7.55 6.51 4.27
C ARG A 159 -7.67 5.12 3.67
N ILE A 160 -7.40 4.97 2.37
CA ILE A 160 -7.34 3.69 1.68
C ILE A 160 -5.87 3.35 1.44
N ILE A 161 -5.41 2.18 1.89
CA ILE A 161 -4.09 1.65 1.60
C ILE A 161 -4.18 0.46 0.65
N GLY A 162 -3.67 0.60 -0.58
CA GLY A 162 -3.55 -0.49 -1.54
C GLY A 162 -2.15 -1.11 -1.48
N PHE A 163 -2.06 -2.42 -1.17
CA PHE A 163 -0.75 -3.06 -1.01
C PHE A 163 -0.73 -4.57 -1.26
N GLY A 164 0.46 -5.19 -1.13
CA GLY A 164 0.67 -6.63 -1.12
C GLY A 164 1.45 -7.19 -2.33
N SER A 165 1.57 -6.47 -3.43
CA SER A 165 2.45 -6.83 -4.55
C SER A 165 2.58 -5.69 -5.56
N PHE A 166 3.60 -5.76 -6.42
CA PHE A 166 3.70 -4.88 -7.60
C PHE A 166 2.51 -5.06 -8.54
N VAL A 167 2.03 -6.30 -8.71
CA VAL A 167 0.86 -6.62 -9.56
C VAL A 167 -0.38 -5.90 -9.05
N THR A 168 -0.63 -5.96 -7.75
CA THR A 168 -1.75 -5.28 -7.11
C THR A 168 -1.64 -3.77 -7.31
N VAL A 169 -0.52 -3.17 -6.95
CA VAL A 169 -0.33 -1.72 -7.04
C VAL A 169 -0.44 -1.22 -8.48
N SER A 170 0.13 -1.93 -9.46
CA SER A 170 -0.02 -1.57 -10.89
C SER A 170 -1.48 -1.57 -11.32
N ALA A 171 -2.25 -2.61 -10.95
CA ALA A 171 -3.67 -2.68 -11.29
C ALA A 171 -4.50 -1.56 -10.62
N LEU A 172 -4.15 -1.17 -9.37
CA LEU A 172 -4.80 -0.06 -8.68
C LEU A 172 -4.48 1.29 -9.34
N ILE A 173 -3.23 1.50 -9.77
CA ILE A 173 -2.83 2.70 -10.52
C ILE A 173 -3.60 2.79 -11.85
N GLU A 174 -3.72 1.68 -12.58
CA GLU A 174 -4.49 1.64 -13.83
C GLU A 174 -5.98 1.93 -13.59
N ALA A 175 -6.56 1.39 -12.53
CA ALA A 175 -7.95 1.67 -12.14
C ALA A 175 -8.18 3.16 -11.87
N LEU A 176 -7.30 3.81 -11.10
CA LEU A 176 -7.39 5.24 -10.84
C LEU A 176 -7.23 6.09 -12.11
N ARG A 177 -6.35 5.70 -13.04
CA ARG A 177 -6.17 6.40 -14.32
C ARG A 177 -7.38 6.27 -15.24
N SER A 178 -8.07 5.15 -15.20
CA SER A 178 -9.27 4.91 -16.01
C SER A 178 -10.47 5.69 -15.49
N ASP A 179 -10.51 5.99 -14.20
CA ASP A 179 -11.50 6.88 -13.60
C ASP A 179 -11.10 8.34 -13.86
N LYS A 180 -11.51 8.86 -15.00
CA LYS A 180 -11.16 10.20 -15.54
C LYS A 180 -11.43 11.39 -14.59
N LYS A 181 -12.12 11.18 -13.48
CA LYS A 181 -12.34 12.22 -12.44
C LYS A 181 -11.13 12.43 -11.55
N THR A 182 -10.18 11.49 -11.51
CA THR A 182 -9.02 11.51 -10.61
C THR A 182 -7.72 11.97 -11.29
N LEU A 183 -7.73 12.23 -12.61
CA LEU A 183 -6.53 12.44 -13.46
C LEU A 183 -5.84 13.80 -13.33
N ALA A 184 -6.19 14.64 -12.38
CA ALA A 184 -5.62 16.01 -12.31
C ALA A 184 -4.26 16.11 -11.57
N VAL A 185 -3.67 15.05 -11.07
CA VAL A 185 -2.49 15.15 -10.17
C VAL A 185 -1.35 14.19 -10.50
N TRP A 186 -1.36 13.50 -11.65
CA TRP A 186 -0.22 12.66 -12.01
C TRP A 186 0.62 13.30 -13.13
N PRO A 187 1.94 13.61 -12.92
CA PRO A 187 2.85 14.05 -13.96
C PRO A 187 3.19 12.93 -14.95
#